data_89fc13636b809d62cc4d9046506757f2
#
_entry.id   89fc13636b809d62cc4d9046506757f2
#
_cell.length_a   1.000
_cell.length_b   1.000
_cell.length_c   1.000
_cell.angle_alpha   90.00
_cell.angle_beta   90.00
_cell.angle_gamma   90.00
#
_symmetry.space_group_name_H-M   'P 1'
#
loop_
_entity.id
_entity.type
_entity.pdbx_description
1 polymer ?
#
loop_
_entity_poly.entity_id
_entity_poly.type
_entity_poly.pdbx_seq_one_letter_code
_entity_poly.pdbx_strand_id
1 'polypeptide(L)'
;MILATTRFEDYDRFMEIFSTKGAEKRRQHGSKGATVFRDPSEDDRVWVLFDWDADGWQSFVSDPEVPPIIQEAGHKGKPQAAPFAGECFA
;
A
#
# COMPACT_ATOMS: atom_id res chain seq x y z
N MET A 1 -11.63 4.32 2.79
CA MET A 1 -10.64 4.03 1.74
C MET A 1 -9.39 4.85 1.90
N ILE A 2 -8.27 4.27 1.55
CA ILE A 2 -6.96 4.94 1.58
C ILE A 2 -6.36 4.83 0.19
N LEU A 3 -5.91 5.95 -0.37
CA LEU A 3 -5.12 5.96 -1.59
C LEU A 3 -3.66 6.11 -1.20
N ALA A 4 -2.80 5.22 -1.68
CA ALA A 4 -1.38 5.27 -1.36
C ALA A 4 -0.55 5.23 -2.64
N THR A 5 0.64 5.80 -2.58
CA THR A 5 1.61 5.69 -3.66
C THR A 5 2.97 5.36 -3.08
N THR A 6 3.74 4.61 -3.84
CA THR A 6 5.10 4.25 -3.46
C THR A 6 5.94 3.98 -4.70
N ARG A 7 7.26 4.08 -4.53
CA ARG A 7 8.22 3.67 -5.55
C ARG A 7 8.85 2.35 -5.15
N PHE A 8 9.29 1.57 -6.13
CA PHE A 8 9.88 0.25 -5.90
C PHE A 8 11.10 0.06 -6.82
N GLU A 9 11.95 -0.90 -6.45
CA GLU A 9 13.14 -1.22 -7.22
C GLU A 9 12.83 -2.22 -8.35
N ASP A 10 12.02 -3.24 -8.04
CA ASP A 10 11.67 -4.32 -8.96
C ASP A 10 10.19 -4.63 -8.79
N TYR A 11 9.42 -4.53 -9.88
CA TYR A 11 7.96 -4.67 -9.84
C TYR A 11 7.54 -6.09 -9.42
N ASP A 12 8.16 -7.10 -9.98
CA ASP A 12 7.76 -8.49 -9.72
C ASP A 12 8.00 -8.85 -8.27
N ARG A 13 9.14 -8.46 -7.72
CA ARG A 13 9.45 -8.65 -6.30
C ARG A 13 8.50 -7.86 -5.42
N PHE A 14 8.22 -6.60 -5.79
CA PHE A 14 7.27 -5.77 -5.06
C PHE A 14 5.91 -6.47 -4.98
N MET A 15 5.37 -6.90 -6.12
CA MET A 15 4.05 -7.53 -6.17
C MET A 15 4.03 -8.88 -5.46
N GLU A 16 5.11 -9.64 -5.50
CA GLU A 16 5.20 -10.91 -4.78
C GLU A 16 5.03 -10.69 -3.28
N ILE A 17 5.79 -9.77 -2.70
CA ILE A 17 5.71 -9.50 -1.26
C ILE A 17 4.42 -8.77 -0.91
N PHE A 18 4.00 -7.82 -1.75
CA PHE A 18 2.78 -7.07 -1.54
C PHE A 18 1.55 -7.99 -1.47
N SER A 19 1.49 -9.00 -2.33
CA SER A 19 0.34 -9.91 -2.42
C SER A 19 0.39 -11.10 -1.46
N THR A 20 1.49 -11.29 -0.76
CA THR A 20 1.68 -12.38 0.21
C THR A 20 1.86 -11.85 1.62
N LYS A 21 3.09 -11.61 2.05
CA LYS A 21 3.38 -11.11 3.42
C LYS A 21 2.71 -9.78 3.70
N GLY A 22 2.71 -8.89 2.73
CA GLY A 22 2.06 -7.59 2.87
C GLY A 22 0.56 -7.72 3.02
N ALA A 23 -0.08 -8.57 2.21
CA ALA A 23 -1.51 -8.79 2.28
C ALA A 23 -1.93 -9.40 3.62
N GLU A 24 -1.17 -10.38 4.11
CA GLU A 24 -1.43 -11.00 5.40
C GLU A 24 -1.37 -9.97 6.52
N LYS A 25 -0.34 -9.14 6.49
CA LYS A 25 -0.16 -8.11 7.51
C LYS A 25 -1.26 -7.06 7.45
N ARG A 26 -1.63 -6.62 6.25
CA ARG A 26 -2.73 -5.66 6.08
C ARG A 26 -4.05 -6.24 6.59
N ARG A 27 -4.30 -7.52 6.31
CA ARG A 27 -5.52 -8.18 6.79
C ARG A 27 -5.60 -8.20 8.31
N GLN A 28 -4.47 -8.42 8.99
CA GLN A 28 -4.40 -8.37 10.46
C GLN A 28 -4.84 -7.02 11.02
N HIS A 29 -4.69 -5.96 10.23
CA HIS A 29 -5.07 -4.60 10.62
C HIS A 29 -6.40 -4.14 10.01
N GLY A 30 -7.19 -5.08 9.47
CA GLY A 30 -8.55 -4.81 9.03
C GLY A 30 -8.71 -4.43 7.57
N SER A 31 -7.66 -4.49 6.75
CA SER A 31 -7.81 -4.25 5.32
C SER A 31 -8.64 -5.35 4.67
N LYS A 32 -9.56 -4.95 3.80
CA LYS A 32 -10.44 -5.88 3.08
C LYS A 32 -10.00 -6.12 1.65
N GLY A 33 -9.03 -5.35 1.16
CA GLY A 33 -8.53 -5.53 -0.20
C GLY A 33 -7.71 -4.35 -0.66
N ALA A 34 -7.06 -4.55 -1.81
CA ALA A 34 -6.22 -3.52 -2.42
C ALA A 34 -6.31 -3.65 -3.94
N THR A 35 -6.36 -2.51 -4.62
CA THR A 35 -6.33 -2.45 -6.09
C THR A 35 -5.10 -1.65 -6.48
N VAL A 36 -4.25 -2.24 -7.31
CA VAL A 36 -2.96 -1.66 -7.68
C VAL A 36 -3.01 -1.14 -9.11
N PHE A 37 -2.50 0.08 -9.29
CA PHE A 37 -2.40 0.72 -10.60
C PHE A 37 -0.94 1.09 -10.85
N ARG A 38 -0.43 0.83 -12.07
CA ARG A 38 0.87 1.31 -12.49
C ARG A 38 0.77 2.79 -12.85
N ASP A 39 1.76 3.58 -12.43
CA ASP A 39 1.81 4.97 -12.85
C ASP A 39 2.07 5.03 -14.37
N PRO A 40 1.31 5.83 -15.13
CA PRO A 40 1.45 5.87 -16.59
C PRO A 40 2.74 6.54 -17.08
N SER A 41 3.41 7.32 -16.22
CA SER A 41 4.60 8.08 -16.59
C SER A 41 5.87 7.62 -15.89
N GLU A 42 5.75 6.96 -14.74
CA GLU A 42 6.90 6.55 -13.91
C GLU A 42 6.90 5.04 -13.75
N ASP A 43 7.86 4.37 -14.35
CA ASP A 43 7.94 2.90 -14.36
C ASP A 43 8.15 2.29 -12.97
N ASP A 44 8.67 3.08 -12.03
CA ASP A 44 8.98 2.62 -10.68
C ASP A 44 7.94 3.02 -9.63
N ARG A 45 6.74 3.46 -10.07
CA ARG A 45 5.69 3.91 -9.16
C ARG A 45 4.40 3.13 -9.35
N VAL A 46 3.75 2.82 -8.23
CA VAL A 46 2.37 2.31 -8.21
C VAL A 46 1.49 3.21 -7.37
N TRP A 47 0.21 3.15 -7.67
CA TRP A 47 -0.86 3.74 -6.88
C TRP A 47 -1.74 2.59 -6.39
N VAL A 48 -2.12 2.63 -5.11
CA VAL A 48 -2.90 1.56 -4.52
C VAL A 48 -4.13 2.14 -3.84
N LEU A 49 -5.28 1.60 -4.19
CA LEU A 49 -6.52 1.94 -3.50
C LEU A 49 -6.83 0.81 -2.52
N PHE A 50 -6.80 1.14 -1.23
CA PHE A 50 -7.08 0.16 -0.17
C PHE A 50 -8.53 0.31 0.32
N ASP A 51 -9.22 -0.82 0.43
CA ASP A 51 -10.48 -0.91 1.15
C ASP A 51 -10.18 -1.02 2.64
N TRP A 52 -9.97 0.15 3.27
CA TRP A 52 -9.41 0.25 4.61
C TRP A 52 -9.79 1.60 5.21
N ASP A 53 -10.00 1.64 6.52
CA ASP A 53 -10.22 2.92 7.20
C ASP A 53 -8.90 3.52 7.70
N ALA A 54 -8.96 4.77 8.15
CA ALA A 54 -7.78 5.48 8.60
C ALA A 54 -7.18 4.85 9.87
N ASP A 55 -8.02 4.32 10.76
CA ASP A 55 -7.54 3.68 11.99
C ASP A 55 -6.76 2.40 11.69
N GLY A 56 -7.25 1.59 10.76
CA GLY A 56 -6.55 0.39 10.31
C GLY A 56 -5.21 0.71 9.67
N TRP A 57 -5.19 1.73 8.83
CA TRP A 57 -3.95 2.22 8.21
C TRP A 57 -2.95 2.69 9.27
N GLN A 58 -3.38 3.49 10.24
CA GLN A 58 -2.49 3.98 11.30
C GLN A 58 -1.95 2.84 12.16
N SER A 59 -2.78 1.86 12.48
CA SER A 59 -2.36 0.67 13.20
C SER A 59 -1.29 -0.10 12.42
N PHE A 60 -1.48 -0.24 11.12
CA PHE A 60 -0.52 -0.93 10.24
C PHE A 60 0.82 -0.21 10.18
N VAL A 61 0.82 1.10 9.94
CA VAL A 61 2.08 1.85 9.83
C VAL A 61 2.82 1.98 11.17
N SER A 62 2.13 1.71 12.27
CA SER A 62 2.72 1.73 13.61
C SER A 62 3.20 0.34 14.06
N ASP A 63 2.92 -0.70 13.30
CA ASP A 63 3.31 -2.07 13.63
C ASP A 63 4.81 -2.25 13.34
N PRO A 64 5.61 -2.66 14.35
CA PRO A 64 7.05 -2.81 14.16
C PRO A 64 7.45 -3.96 13.22
N GLU A 65 6.52 -4.84 12.86
CA GLU A 65 6.76 -5.91 11.90
C GLU A 65 6.61 -5.45 10.45
N VAL A 66 6.04 -4.26 10.22
CA VAL A 66 5.77 -3.75 8.87
C VAL A 66 7.03 -3.26 8.14
N PRO A 67 7.92 -2.45 8.77
CA PRO A 67 9.10 -1.96 8.06
C PRO A 67 9.97 -3.05 7.42
N PRO A 68 10.22 -4.21 8.06
CA PRO A 68 10.97 -5.29 7.40
C PRO A 68 10.28 -5.83 6.15
N ILE A 69 8.96 -5.89 6.14
CA ILE A 69 8.19 -6.36 4.97
C ILE A 69 8.29 -5.35 3.83
N ILE A 70 8.20 -4.07 4.15
CA ILE A 70 8.35 -2.99 3.16
C ILE A 70 9.75 -3.03 2.55
N GLN A 71 10.77 -3.24 3.36
CA GLN A 71 12.15 -3.36 2.89
C GLN A 71 12.32 -4.58 1.99
N GLU A 72 11.76 -5.72 2.36
CA GLU A 72 11.83 -6.94 1.55
C GLU A 72 11.15 -6.74 0.20
N ALA A 73 10.07 -5.98 0.15
CA ALA A 73 9.36 -5.66 -1.09
C ALA A 73 10.14 -4.69 -1.99
N GLY A 74 11.20 -4.08 -1.50
CA GLY A 74 12.05 -3.19 -2.28
C GLY A 74 11.47 -1.80 -2.48
N HIS A 75 10.81 -1.23 -1.49
CA HIS A 75 10.34 0.16 -1.56
C HIS A 75 11.51 1.14 -1.59
N LYS A 76 11.38 2.18 -2.39
CA LYS A 76 12.34 3.28 -2.46
C LYS A 76 11.87 4.45 -1.59
N GLY A 77 11.79 4.26 -0.30
CA GLY A 77 11.30 5.27 0.62
C GLY A 77 9.97 4.88 1.24
N LYS A 78 9.38 5.80 1.99
CA LYS A 78 8.12 5.54 2.69
C LYS A 78 6.94 5.71 1.75
N PRO A 79 5.94 4.80 1.79
CA PRO A 79 4.68 5.02 1.10
C PRO A 79 4.01 6.30 1.61
N GLN A 80 3.38 7.02 0.68
CA GLN A 80 2.58 8.20 1.01
C GLN A 80 1.11 7.82 0.87
N ALA A 81 0.29 8.28 1.81
CA ALA A 81 -1.12 7.93 1.84
C ALA A 81 -2.00 9.16 1.99
N ALA A 82 -3.17 9.11 1.38
CA ALA A 82 -4.21 10.12 1.49
C ALA A 82 -5.52 9.44 1.89
N PRO A 83 -6.15 9.87 2.98
CA PRO A 83 -7.42 9.29 3.38
C PRO A 83 -8.55 9.75 2.47
N PHE A 84 -9.61 8.95 2.45
CA PHE A 84 -10.83 9.30 1.72
C PHE A 84 -11.40 10.61 2.28
N ALA A 85 -11.78 11.51 1.40
CA ALA A 85 -12.33 12.82 1.79
C ALA A 85 -13.79 12.99 1.37
N GLY A 86 -14.20 12.41 0.27
CA GLY A 86 -15.57 12.54 -0.18
C GLY A 86 -15.78 12.01 -1.60
N GLU A 87 -17.05 11.88 -1.95
CA GLU A 87 -17.48 11.45 -3.26
C GLU A 87 -18.39 12.50 -3.85
N CYS A 88 -18.35 12.68 -5.16
CA CYS A 88 -19.22 13.57 -5.90
C CYS A 88 -19.89 12.79 -7.04
N PHE A 89 -21.12 13.18 -7.35
CA PHE A 89 -21.78 12.64 -8.52
C PHE A 89 -21.27 13.36 -9.76
N ALA A 90 -20.66 12.59 -10.66
CA ALA A 90 -20.13 13.08 -11.93
C ALA A 90 -19.34 14.39 -11.80
#